data_6f76b677ae7f8caa3fa19726ef1fbe54
#
_entry.id   6f76b677ae7f8caa3fa19726ef1fbe54
#
_cell.length_a   1.000
_cell.length_b   1.000
_cell.length_c   1.000
_cell.angle_alpha   90.00
_cell.angle_beta   90.00
_cell.angle_gamma   90.00
#
_symmetry.space_group_name_H-M   'P 1'
#
loop_
_entity.id
_entity.type
_entity.pdbx_description
1 polymer ?
#
loop_
_entity_poly.entity_id
_entity_poly.type
_entity_poly.pdbx_seq_one_letter_code
_entity_poly.pdbx_strand_id
1 'polypeptide(L)'
;HPVPASAYHNGWARGGDIKTSAAPYGLPLELKHNGAEELGGPLFWAHYSYIGLDPRKIKDRYADYWNVVRNHALSDYRYCVENPKKYKGYGENCWGLTASYSVKGYAAHCPGENDLGVITPTAALSSFPYTPEESMRALKYFYSKGDSIWGTYGFYDAFSETDNWTVPHYLAIDQCTIAPMIENYRSGLLWNLFMSCPEIQAGLKNLGFEVKK
;
A
#
# COMPACT_ATOMS: atom_id res chain seq x y z
N HIS A 1 -14.13 26.25 7.83
CA HIS A 1 -15.46 25.65 7.87
C HIS A 1 -15.32 24.14 7.80
N PRO A 2 -16.08 23.37 8.60
CA PRO A 2 -16.06 21.93 8.51
C PRO A 2 -16.56 21.47 7.13
N VAL A 3 -15.88 20.47 6.56
CA VAL A 3 -16.31 19.85 5.31
C VAL A 3 -17.57 19.02 5.60
N PRO A 4 -18.66 19.17 4.83
CA PRO A 4 -19.88 18.42 5.06
C PRO A 4 -19.65 16.92 4.83
N ALA A 5 -20.29 16.06 5.63
CA ALA A 5 -20.20 14.61 5.51
C ALA A 5 -20.63 14.08 4.12
N SER A 6 -21.45 14.85 3.40
CA SER A 6 -21.82 14.54 2.01
C SER A 6 -20.63 14.49 1.05
N ALA A 7 -19.54 15.24 1.32
CA ALA A 7 -18.32 15.16 0.52
C ALA A 7 -17.68 13.75 0.58
N TYR A 8 -17.75 13.11 1.76
CA TYR A 8 -17.34 11.74 1.93
C TYR A 8 -18.32 10.75 1.29
N HIS A 9 -19.60 10.83 1.68
CA HIS A 9 -20.58 9.83 1.26
C HIS A 9 -20.96 9.91 -0.22
N ASN A 10 -21.12 11.11 -0.77
CA ASN A 10 -21.53 11.31 -2.17
C ASN A 10 -20.33 11.51 -3.10
N GLY A 11 -19.24 12.13 -2.60
CA GLY A 11 -18.02 12.36 -3.36
C GLY A 11 -17.16 11.09 -3.39
N TRP A 12 -16.45 10.80 -2.32
CA TRP A 12 -15.53 9.66 -2.27
C TRP A 12 -16.23 8.31 -2.41
N ALA A 13 -17.26 8.06 -1.59
CA ALA A 13 -17.97 6.78 -1.59
C ALA A 13 -19.01 6.64 -2.71
N ARG A 14 -19.29 7.73 -3.46
CA ARG A 14 -20.27 7.74 -4.59
C ARG A 14 -21.59 7.08 -4.22
N GLY A 15 -22.13 7.38 -3.04
CA GLY A 15 -23.35 6.78 -2.53
C GLY A 15 -23.26 5.27 -2.23
N GLY A 16 -22.07 4.70 -2.26
CA GLY A 16 -21.81 3.26 -2.06
C GLY A 16 -21.27 2.55 -3.32
N ASP A 17 -21.21 3.20 -4.47
CA ASP A 17 -20.66 2.62 -5.70
C ASP A 17 -19.16 2.27 -5.57
N ILE A 18 -18.46 2.82 -4.58
CA ILE A 18 -17.07 2.46 -4.26
C ILE A 18 -16.88 0.99 -3.84
N LYS A 19 -17.96 0.31 -3.45
CA LYS A 19 -17.87 -1.10 -3.03
C LYS A 19 -17.60 -2.03 -4.21
N THR A 20 -16.86 -3.10 -3.95
CA THR A 20 -16.62 -4.17 -4.92
C THR A 20 -16.81 -5.54 -4.28
N SER A 21 -17.16 -6.53 -5.09
CA SER A 21 -17.17 -7.95 -4.73
C SER A 21 -15.90 -8.67 -5.20
N ALA A 22 -14.93 -7.96 -5.78
CA ALA A 22 -13.68 -8.55 -6.21
C ALA A 22 -12.94 -9.19 -5.04
N ALA A 23 -12.47 -10.41 -5.24
CA ALA A 23 -11.77 -11.20 -4.23
C ALA A 23 -10.60 -11.99 -4.87
N PRO A 24 -9.56 -11.30 -5.39
CA PRO A 24 -8.40 -11.96 -5.97
C PRO A 24 -7.75 -12.89 -4.93
N TYR A 25 -7.36 -14.07 -5.37
CA TYR A 25 -6.77 -15.08 -4.47
C TYR A 25 -7.62 -15.45 -3.26
N GLY A 26 -8.95 -15.24 -3.32
CA GLY A 26 -9.85 -15.40 -2.19
C GLY A 26 -9.77 -14.30 -1.13
N LEU A 27 -9.17 -13.16 -1.46
CA LEU A 27 -8.97 -12.01 -0.58
C LEU A 27 -9.96 -10.88 -0.96
N PRO A 28 -11.08 -10.68 -0.24
CA PRO A 28 -12.03 -9.62 -0.53
C PRO A 28 -11.37 -8.24 -0.47
N LEU A 29 -11.47 -7.46 -1.54
CA LEU A 29 -10.93 -6.10 -1.59
C LEU A 29 -11.88 -5.08 -0.93
N GLU A 30 -13.16 -5.37 -0.84
CA GLU A 30 -14.26 -4.55 -0.30
C GLU A 30 -14.49 -3.23 -1.04
N LEU A 31 -13.42 -2.50 -1.41
CA LEU A 31 -13.49 -1.22 -2.10
C LEU A 31 -12.78 -1.27 -3.45
N LYS A 32 -13.31 -0.53 -4.42
CA LYS A 32 -12.67 -0.30 -5.72
C LYS A 32 -11.38 0.49 -5.55
N HIS A 33 -10.37 0.11 -6.29
CA HIS A 33 -9.06 0.76 -6.30
C HIS A 33 -8.79 1.33 -7.69
N ASN A 34 -9.41 2.48 -7.98
CA ASN A 34 -9.13 3.35 -9.13
C ASN A 34 -8.97 2.62 -10.48
N GLY A 35 -9.92 1.79 -10.83
CA GLY A 35 -9.93 1.04 -12.09
C GLY A 35 -9.23 -0.32 -12.06
N ALA A 36 -8.53 -0.67 -10.97
CA ALA A 36 -7.87 -1.96 -10.80
C ALA A 36 -8.61 -2.86 -9.78
N GLU A 37 -9.93 -2.86 -9.83
CA GLU A 37 -10.80 -3.51 -8.83
C GLU A 37 -10.59 -5.02 -8.72
N GLU A 38 -10.22 -5.67 -9.83
CA GLU A 38 -10.11 -7.14 -9.88
C GLU A 38 -8.88 -7.68 -9.14
N LEU A 39 -7.77 -6.91 -9.13
CA LEU A 39 -6.48 -7.33 -8.55
C LEU A 39 -5.96 -6.37 -7.47
N GLY A 40 -6.57 -5.23 -7.32
CA GLY A 40 -6.10 -4.12 -6.52
C GLY A 40 -5.24 -3.14 -7.31
N GLY A 41 -5.18 -1.90 -6.84
CA GLY A 41 -4.37 -0.84 -7.43
C GLY A 41 -2.95 -0.78 -6.86
N PRO A 42 -2.20 0.31 -7.14
CA PRO A 42 -0.87 0.50 -6.58
C PRO A 42 -0.91 0.62 -5.06
N LEU A 43 0.07 0.02 -4.38
CA LEU A 43 0.04 -0.14 -2.92
C LEU A 43 0.13 1.17 -2.12
N PHE A 44 0.56 2.28 -2.71
CA PHE A 44 0.59 3.55 -1.97
C PHE A 44 -0.79 3.94 -1.41
N TRP A 45 -1.89 3.45 -1.99
CA TRP A 45 -3.24 3.64 -1.45
C TRP A 45 -3.50 2.93 -0.13
N ALA A 46 -2.79 1.84 0.12
CA ALA A 46 -2.82 1.15 1.42
C ALA A 46 -1.91 1.81 2.46
N HIS A 47 -1.09 2.79 2.08
CA HIS A 47 -0.08 3.38 2.97
C HIS A 47 -0.42 4.82 3.39
N TYR A 48 -0.60 5.75 2.45
CA TYR A 48 -0.66 7.19 2.73
C TYR A 48 -1.72 7.59 3.74
N SER A 49 -2.96 7.20 3.51
CA SER A 49 -4.06 7.52 4.44
C SER A 49 -3.87 6.86 5.80
N TYR A 50 -3.15 5.75 5.84
CA TYR A 50 -2.99 4.92 7.03
C TYR A 50 -1.66 5.12 7.75
N ILE A 51 -0.89 6.13 7.40
CA ILE A 51 0.23 6.59 8.23
C ILE A 51 -0.32 7.09 9.58
N GLY A 52 -1.42 7.83 9.56
CA GLY A 52 -2.07 8.37 10.76
C GLY A 52 -3.34 7.62 11.17
N LEU A 53 -4.23 7.31 10.23
CA LEU A 53 -5.44 6.55 10.52
C LEU A 53 -5.09 5.08 10.81
N ASP A 54 -5.42 4.61 12.02
CA ASP A 54 -5.23 3.20 12.38
C ASP A 54 -6.30 2.32 11.73
N PRO A 55 -6.00 1.58 10.65
CA PRO A 55 -7.02 0.81 9.96
C PRO A 55 -7.59 -0.34 10.79
N ARG A 56 -6.87 -0.80 11.83
CA ARG A 56 -7.33 -1.87 12.74
C ARG A 56 -8.54 -1.45 13.55
N LYS A 57 -8.70 -0.14 13.73
CA LYS A 57 -9.70 0.46 14.61
C LYS A 57 -10.88 1.09 13.88
N ILE A 58 -10.81 1.27 12.57
CA ILE A 58 -11.84 2.01 11.83
C ILE A 58 -12.63 1.10 10.90
N LYS A 59 -13.95 1.27 10.97
CA LYS A 59 -14.93 0.63 10.10
C LYS A 59 -16.08 1.59 9.84
N ASP A 60 -16.69 1.50 8.69
CA ASP A 60 -17.90 2.23 8.39
C ASP A 60 -18.91 1.37 7.61
N ARG A 61 -19.96 1.97 7.08
CA ARG A 61 -20.97 1.25 6.28
C ARG A 61 -20.46 0.73 4.94
N TYR A 62 -19.27 1.13 4.52
CA TYR A 62 -18.69 0.74 3.23
C TYR A 62 -17.69 -0.41 3.37
N ALA A 63 -16.84 -0.39 4.42
CA ALA A 63 -15.79 -1.38 4.58
C ALA A 63 -15.27 -1.51 6.02
N ASP A 64 -14.60 -2.64 6.29
CA ASP A 64 -13.65 -2.78 7.39
C ASP A 64 -12.25 -2.47 6.83
N TYR A 65 -11.68 -1.34 7.26
CA TYR A 65 -10.46 -0.81 6.64
C TYR A 65 -9.22 -1.65 6.91
N TRP A 66 -9.21 -2.45 7.97
CA TRP A 66 -8.16 -3.43 8.17
C TRP A 66 -8.17 -4.50 7.07
N ASN A 67 -9.33 -5.04 6.74
CA ASN A 67 -9.46 -6.00 5.66
C ASN A 67 -9.05 -5.38 4.32
N VAL A 68 -9.50 -4.15 4.04
CA VAL A 68 -9.15 -3.44 2.80
C VAL A 68 -7.65 -3.38 2.60
N VAL A 69 -6.89 -2.84 3.56
CA VAL A 69 -5.44 -2.61 3.37
C VAL A 69 -4.64 -3.92 3.42
N ARG A 70 -5.03 -4.84 4.32
CA ARG A 70 -4.34 -6.12 4.45
C ARG A 70 -4.54 -7.00 3.22
N ASN A 71 -5.77 -7.12 2.76
CA ASN A 71 -6.07 -7.94 1.59
C ASN A 71 -5.49 -7.34 0.32
N HIS A 72 -5.43 -6.00 0.21
CA HIS A 72 -4.78 -5.33 -0.91
C HIS A 72 -3.27 -5.65 -0.93
N ALA A 73 -2.57 -5.53 0.20
CA ALA A 73 -1.15 -5.88 0.29
C ALA A 73 -0.88 -7.36 0.00
N LEU A 74 -1.73 -8.26 0.53
CA LEU A 74 -1.63 -9.70 0.25
C LEU A 74 -1.95 -10.04 -1.21
N SER A 75 -2.88 -9.33 -1.85
CA SER A 75 -3.17 -9.52 -3.28
C SER A 75 -1.97 -9.16 -4.15
N ASP A 76 -1.32 -8.03 -3.89
CA ASP A 76 -0.08 -7.63 -4.59
C ASP A 76 1.04 -8.65 -4.39
N TYR A 77 1.25 -9.10 -3.15
CA TYR A 77 2.19 -10.17 -2.83
C TYR A 77 1.88 -11.46 -3.62
N ARG A 78 0.62 -11.92 -3.60
CA ARG A 78 0.22 -13.15 -4.30
C ARG A 78 0.41 -13.04 -5.81
N TYR A 79 0.10 -11.87 -6.38
CA TYR A 79 0.37 -11.60 -7.79
C TYR A 79 1.85 -11.73 -8.13
N CYS A 80 2.74 -11.16 -7.33
CA CYS A 80 4.17 -11.27 -7.55
C CYS A 80 4.67 -12.71 -7.36
N VAL A 81 4.10 -13.50 -6.44
CA VAL A 81 4.44 -14.92 -6.25
C VAL A 81 3.98 -15.75 -7.44
N GLU A 82 2.75 -15.55 -7.93
CA GLU A 82 2.22 -16.21 -9.12
C GLU A 82 3.01 -15.83 -10.38
N ASN A 83 3.43 -14.57 -10.45
CA ASN A 83 4.23 -14.02 -11.53
C ASN A 83 3.69 -14.36 -12.93
N PRO A 84 2.47 -13.95 -13.27
CA PRO A 84 1.83 -14.37 -14.52
C PRO A 84 2.56 -13.89 -15.78
N LYS A 85 3.32 -12.81 -15.67
CA LYS A 85 4.14 -12.26 -16.76
C LYS A 85 5.57 -12.82 -16.80
N LYS A 86 5.95 -13.69 -15.86
CA LYS A 86 7.25 -14.37 -15.77
C LYS A 86 8.44 -13.41 -15.69
N TYR A 87 8.28 -12.31 -14.96
CA TYR A 87 9.37 -11.39 -14.70
C TYR A 87 10.43 -12.02 -13.79
N LYS A 88 11.70 -11.81 -14.13
CA LYS A 88 12.81 -12.28 -13.31
C LYS A 88 12.80 -11.61 -11.95
N GLY A 89 13.05 -12.37 -10.91
CA GLY A 89 13.12 -11.88 -9.53
C GLY A 89 11.78 -11.91 -8.77
N TYR A 90 10.64 -11.77 -9.45
CA TYR A 90 9.33 -11.82 -8.79
C TYR A 90 9.12 -13.14 -8.05
N GLY A 91 8.60 -13.06 -6.83
CA GLY A 91 8.32 -14.22 -5.99
C GLY A 91 8.16 -13.89 -4.51
N GLU A 92 8.20 -14.90 -3.65
CA GLU A 92 7.97 -14.78 -2.21
C GLU A 92 8.90 -13.80 -1.49
N ASN A 93 10.11 -13.60 -2.00
CA ASN A 93 11.12 -12.73 -1.42
C ASN A 93 11.26 -11.39 -2.16
N CYS A 94 10.63 -11.24 -3.31
CA CYS A 94 10.78 -10.03 -4.13
C CYS A 94 9.42 -9.66 -4.74
N TRP A 95 8.77 -8.72 -4.11
CA TRP A 95 7.43 -8.27 -4.44
C TRP A 95 7.22 -6.80 -4.10
N GLY A 96 6.17 -6.23 -4.63
CA GLY A 96 5.70 -4.90 -4.28
C GLY A 96 5.59 -3.98 -5.50
N LEU A 97 4.34 -3.69 -5.88
CA LEU A 97 3.98 -2.82 -6.99
C LEU A 97 3.31 -1.55 -6.48
N THR A 98 3.87 -0.42 -6.82
CA THR A 98 3.31 0.90 -6.51
C THR A 98 3.86 1.93 -7.47
N ALA A 99 3.47 3.19 -7.30
CA ALA A 99 4.02 4.28 -8.10
C ALA A 99 5.55 4.35 -7.94
N SER A 100 6.26 4.39 -9.05
CA SER A 100 7.71 4.44 -9.11
C SER A 100 8.22 4.69 -10.53
N TYR A 101 9.53 4.88 -10.68
CA TYR A 101 10.16 4.86 -12.00
C TYR A 101 10.24 3.44 -12.58
N SER A 102 10.30 3.38 -13.90
CA SER A 102 10.65 2.21 -14.72
C SER A 102 11.55 2.64 -15.86
N VAL A 103 12.01 1.69 -16.67
CA VAL A 103 12.73 1.99 -17.93
C VAL A 103 11.90 2.83 -18.91
N LYS A 104 10.59 2.90 -18.73
CA LYS A 104 9.63 3.68 -19.55
C LYS A 104 9.23 5.01 -18.91
N GLY A 105 9.79 5.36 -17.75
CA GLY A 105 9.43 6.54 -16.98
C GLY A 105 8.61 6.22 -15.73
N TYR A 106 8.05 7.24 -15.11
CA TYR A 106 7.26 7.13 -13.87
C TYR A 106 5.83 6.68 -14.18
N ALA A 107 5.33 5.69 -13.43
CA ALA A 107 3.96 5.20 -13.53
C ALA A 107 3.47 4.61 -12.20
N ALA A 108 2.16 4.51 -12.06
CA ALA A 108 1.53 3.86 -10.91
C ALA A 108 1.42 2.34 -11.17
N HIS A 109 2.51 1.62 -10.96
CA HIS A 109 2.56 0.17 -11.18
C HIS A 109 1.60 -0.55 -10.23
N CYS A 110 0.91 -1.54 -10.75
CA CYS A 110 -0.02 -2.39 -10.00
C CYS A 110 -0.18 -3.75 -10.69
N PRO A 111 -0.74 -4.76 -10.03
CA PRO A 111 -1.07 -6.03 -10.65
C PRO A 111 -1.86 -5.89 -11.94
N GLY A 112 -1.57 -6.74 -12.94
CA GLY A 112 -2.27 -6.74 -14.24
C GLY A 112 -1.60 -5.89 -15.30
N GLU A 113 -2.36 -5.07 -16.01
CA GLU A 113 -1.86 -4.38 -17.21
C GLU A 113 -0.70 -3.43 -16.94
N ASN A 114 -0.74 -2.70 -15.82
CA ASN A 114 0.27 -1.70 -15.47
C ASN A 114 1.48 -2.28 -14.70
N ASP A 115 1.67 -3.60 -14.73
CA ASP A 115 2.89 -4.23 -14.26
C ASP A 115 3.91 -4.28 -15.40
N LEU A 116 5.03 -3.59 -15.21
CA LEU A 116 6.13 -3.46 -16.17
C LEU A 116 7.40 -4.22 -15.74
N GLY A 117 7.29 -5.16 -14.80
CA GLY A 117 8.45 -5.92 -14.32
C GLY A 117 9.36 -5.14 -13.38
N VAL A 118 8.82 -4.15 -12.69
CA VAL A 118 9.55 -3.29 -11.77
C VAL A 118 9.09 -3.56 -10.35
N ILE A 119 10.03 -3.77 -9.45
CA ILE A 119 9.79 -3.87 -8.01
C ILE A 119 10.16 -2.55 -7.34
N THR A 120 9.28 -2.10 -6.47
CA THR A 120 9.43 -0.86 -5.69
C THR A 120 9.56 -1.22 -4.21
N PRO A 121 10.75 -1.10 -3.60
CA PRO A 121 10.96 -1.52 -2.21
C PRO A 121 9.95 -0.94 -1.22
N THR A 122 9.52 0.31 -1.42
CA THR A 122 8.53 0.95 -0.53
C THR A 122 7.22 0.18 -0.46
N ALA A 123 6.77 -0.46 -1.54
CA ALA A 123 5.52 -1.21 -1.56
C ALA A 123 5.50 -2.34 -0.53
N ALA A 124 6.52 -3.17 -0.51
CA ALA A 124 6.67 -4.25 0.46
C ALA A 124 7.00 -3.74 1.87
N LEU A 125 7.89 -2.75 1.99
CA LEU A 125 8.38 -2.29 3.29
C LEU A 125 7.36 -1.43 4.04
N SER A 126 6.58 -0.62 3.35
CA SER A 126 5.48 0.14 3.97
C SER A 126 4.29 -0.75 4.33
N SER A 127 4.26 -1.98 3.85
CA SER A 127 3.24 -2.97 4.18
C SER A 127 3.54 -3.78 5.45
N PHE A 128 4.63 -3.51 6.17
CA PHE A 128 4.99 -4.23 7.41
C PHE A 128 3.85 -4.40 8.41
N PRO A 129 2.97 -3.41 8.66
CA PRO A 129 1.84 -3.61 9.57
C PRO A 129 0.85 -4.66 9.09
N TYR A 130 0.75 -4.87 7.78
CA TYR A 130 -0.26 -5.72 7.13
C TYR A 130 0.25 -7.13 6.84
N THR A 131 1.52 -7.24 6.48
CA THR A 131 2.18 -8.45 5.97
C THR A 131 3.59 -8.60 6.55
N PRO A 132 3.72 -8.71 7.91
CA PRO A 132 5.03 -8.62 8.55
C PRO A 132 6.02 -9.71 8.11
N GLU A 133 5.54 -10.93 7.85
CA GLU A 133 6.39 -12.04 7.42
C GLU A 133 6.86 -11.85 5.97
N GLU A 134 5.94 -11.52 5.08
CA GLU A 134 6.21 -11.26 3.66
C GLU A 134 7.13 -10.03 3.50
N SER A 135 6.84 -8.95 4.22
CA SER A 135 7.65 -7.73 4.21
C SER A 135 9.05 -7.97 4.76
N MET A 136 9.21 -8.81 5.80
CA MET A 136 10.52 -9.18 6.33
C MET A 136 11.33 -10.03 5.35
N ARG A 137 10.69 -10.94 4.60
CA ARG A 137 11.38 -11.69 3.55
C ARG A 137 11.86 -10.75 2.44
N ALA A 138 11.01 -9.82 2.01
CA ALA A 138 11.37 -8.81 1.03
C ALA A 138 12.52 -7.92 1.50
N LEU A 139 12.47 -7.42 2.74
CA LEU A 139 13.53 -6.61 3.32
C LEU A 139 14.89 -7.33 3.28
N LYS A 140 14.92 -8.59 3.73
CA LYS A 140 16.16 -9.40 3.71
C LYS A 140 16.70 -9.59 2.30
N TYR A 141 15.82 -9.87 1.35
CA TYR A 141 16.18 -10.02 -0.05
C TYR A 141 16.71 -8.72 -0.64
N PHE A 142 16.01 -7.61 -0.46
CA PHE A 142 16.45 -6.30 -0.93
C PHE A 142 17.80 -5.90 -0.31
N TYR A 143 17.96 -6.09 0.99
CA TYR A 143 19.20 -5.79 1.67
C TYR A 143 20.38 -6.64 1.15
N SER A 144 20.15 -7.90 0.79
CA SER A 144 21.17 -8.78 0.22
C SER A 144 21.70 -8.35 -1.15
N LYS A 145 20.98 -7.44 -1.84
CA LYS A 145 21.44 -6.88 -3.13
C LYS A 145 22.50 -5.78 -2.94
N GLY A 146 22.70 -5.29 -1.73
CA GLY A 146 23.72 -4.29 -1.43
C GLY A 146 23.62 -3.04 -2.27
N ASP A 147 24.75 -2.50 -2.68
CA ASP A 147 24.87 -1.23 -3.39
C ASP A 147 24.14 -1.17 -4.74
N SER A 148 23.68 -2.30 -5.26
CA SER A 148 22.91 -2.31 -6.51
C SER A 148 21.54 -1.63 -6.38
N ILE A 149 20.95 -1.64 -5.17
CA ILE A 149 19.67 -0.98 -4.88
C ILE A 149 19.66 -0.17 -3.57
N TRP A 150 20.80 -0.04 -2.92
CA TRP A 150 20.97 0.68 -1.66
C TRP A 150 22.00 1.80 -1.80
N GLY A 151 21.64 3.01 -1.39
CA GLY A 151 22.51 4.17 -1.41
C GLY A 151 22.47 4.97 -0.11
N THR A 152 22.86 6.24 -0.17
CA THR A 152 23.06 7.11 1.01
C THR A 152 21.82 7.22 1.91
N TYR A 153 20.62 7.22 1.32
CA TYR A 153 19.36 7.39 2.06
C TYR A 153 18.53 6.11 2.14
N GLY A 154 19.12 4.94 1.92
CA GLY A 154 18.46 3.65 1.94
C GLY A 154 18.19 3.10 0.54
N PHE A 155 17.11 2.34 0.38
CA PHE A 155 16.77 1.76 -0.92
C PHE A 155 16.48 2.84 -1.96
N TYR A 156 16.92 2.61 -3.20
CA TYR A 156 16.49 3.39 -4.35
C TYR A 156 15.01 3.18 -4.64
N ASP A 157 14.43 4.08 -5.45
CA ASP A 157 13.02 4.09 -5.76
C ASP A 157 12.52 2.76 -6.32
N ALA A 158 13.20 2.23 -7.35
CA ALA A 158 12.77 1.03 -8.04
C ALA A 158 13.92 0.28 -8.73
N PHE A 159 13.68 -1.00 -9.00
CA PHE A 159 14.58 -1.84 -9.79
C PHE A 159 13.83 -2.89 -10.60
N SER A 160 14.45 -3.40 -11.67
CA SER A 160 13.98 -4.52 -12.48
C SER A 160 15.10 -5.51 -12.71
N GLU A 161 14.92 -6.74 -12.25
CA GLU A 161 15.87 -7.83 -12.57
C GLU A 161 15.72 -8.33 -14.01
N THR A 162 14.54 -8.18 -14.57
CA THR A 162 14.28 -8.53 -15.98
C THR A 162 15.07 -7.65 -16.91
N ASP A 163 15.07 -6.34 -16.65
CA ASP A 163 15.75 -5.35 -17.48
C ASP A 163 17.21 -5.10 -17.05
N ASN A 164 17.65 -5.76 -15.96
CA ASN A 164 18.92 -5.48 -15.30
C ASN A 164 19.11 -3.96 -15.04
N TRP A 165 18.09 -3.34 -14.44
CA TRP A 165 17.97 -1.90 -14.31
C TRP A 165 17.67 -1.51 -12.86
N THR A 166 18.25 -0.40 -12.45
CA THR A 166 17.94 0.28 -11.17
C THR A 166 18.00 1.79 -11.40
N VAL A 167 17.07 2.51 -10.79
CA VAL A 167 17.10 3.98 -10.77
C VAL A 167 17.81 4.44 -9.50
N PRO A 168 18.98 5.08 -9.56
CA PRO A 168 19.71 5.55 -8.37
C PRO A 168 19.14 6.90 -7.88
N HIS A 169 17.83 6.97 -7.72
CA HIS A 169 17.11 8.16 -7.27
C HIS A 169 16.27 7.85 -6.04
N TYR A 170 15.93 8.90 -5.32
CA TYR A 170 15.03 8.87 -4.17
C TYR A 170 13.85 9.79 -4.45
N LEU A 171 12.65 9.28 -4.29
CA LEU A 171 11.44 10.05 -4.37
C LEU A 171 10.77 10.09 -2.98
N ALA A 172 10.80 11.24 -2.35
CA ALA A 172 10.24 11.39 -1.01
C ALA A 172 8.77 10.98 -0.97
N ILE A 173 8.00 11.35 -1.99
CA ILE A 173 6.60 10.97 -2.06
C ILE A 173 6.40 9.45 -2.09
N ASP A 174 7.27 8.69 -2.70
CA ASP A 174 7.12 7.25 -2.78
C ASP A 174 7.68 6.54 -1.53
N GLN A 175 8.81 7.04 -0.98
CA GLN A 175 9.61 6.33 0.02
C GLN A 175 9.38 6.79 1.47
N CYS A 176 8.83 8.00 1.68
CA CYS A 176 8.60 8.51 3.04
C CYS A 176 7.55 7.73 3.84
N THR A 177 6.86 6.77 3.24
CA THR A 177 5.94 5.86 3.95
C THR A 177 6.68 4.74 4.67
N ILE A 178 7.90 4.39 4.29
CA ILE A 178 8.65 3.23 4.86
C ILE A 178 8.84 3.39 6.37
N ALA A 179 9.52 4.44 6.80
CA ALA A 179 9.84 4.62 8.21
C ALA A 179 8.60 4.79 9.10
N PRO A 180 7.60 5.62 8.75
CA PRO A 180 6.35 5.73 9.50
C PRO A 180 5.59 4.41 9.64
N MET A 181 5.49 3.64 8.57
CA MET A 181 4.74 2.39 8.61
C MET A 181 5.49 1.29 9.40
N ILE A 182 6.81 1.23 9.30
CA ILE A 182 7.61 0.34 10.16
C ILE A 182 7.48 0.75 11.63
N GLU A 183 7.47 2.05 11.95
CA GLU A 183 7.26 2.51 13.31
C GLU A 183 5.86 2.20 13.83
N ASN A 184 4.85 2.32 12.97
CA ASN A 184 3.49 1.87 13.31
C ASN A 184 3.43 0.36 13.59
N TYR A 185 4.17 -0.46 12.83
CA TYR A 185 4.29 -1.88 13.12
C TYR A 185 4.97 -2.15 14.48
N ARG A 186 6.03 -1.42 14.80
CA ARG A 186 6.83 -1.61 16.02
C ARG A 186 6.14 -1.14 17.30
N SER A 187 5.53 0.04 17.26
CA SER A 187 5.04 0.72 18.46
C SER A 187 3.63 1.30 18.34
N GLY A 188 3.12 1.44 17.11
CA GLY A 188 1.86 2.15 16.85
C GLY A 188 1.95 3.66 17.08
N LEU A 189 3.15 4.23 17.12
CA LEU A 189 3.37 5.62 17.56
C LEU A 189 2.51 6.62 16.78
N LEU A 190 2.60 6.62 15.45
CA LEU A 190 1.88 7.60 14.65
C LEU A 190 0.36 7.36 14.69
N TRP A 191 -0.06 6.11 14.71
CA TRP A 191 -1.46 5.75 14.87
C TRP A 191 -2.03 6.24 16.21
N ASN A 192 -1.29 6.01 17.30
CA ASN A 192 -1.73 6.46 18.63
C ASN A 192 -1.81 7.98 18.71
N LEU A 193 -0.81 8.69 18.19
CA LEU A 193 -0.79 10.15 18.16
C LEU A 193 -1.94 10.72 17.33
N PHE A 194 -2.11 10.25 16.10
CA PHE A 194 -3.12 10.78 15.19
C PHE A 194 -4.54 10.47 15.67
N MET A 195 -4.80 9.21 16.05
CA MET A 195 -6.11 8.77 16.53
C MET A 195 -6.51 9.39 17.88
N SER A 196 -5.55 9.92 18.66
CA SER A 196 -5.84 10.64 19.91
C SER A 196 -6.27 12.10 19.70
N CYS A 197 -6.08 12.66 18.50
CA CYS A 197 -6.48 14.05 18.23
C CYS A 197 -8.01 14.21 18.31
N PRO A 198 -8.52 15.17 19.11
CA PRO A 198 -9.96 15.39 19.22
C PRO A 198 -10.65 15.70 17.89
N GLU A 199 -9.96 16.42 17.01
CA GLU A 199 -10.48 16.78 15.67
C GLU A 199 -10.66 15.53 14.79
N ILE A 200 -9.74 14.58 14.87
CA ILE A 200 -9.81 13.32 14.12
C ILE A 200 -10.96 12.47 14.66
N GLN A 201 -11.09 12.37 15.99
CA GLN A 201 -12.18 11.62 16.61
C GLN A 201 -13.55 12.22 16.26
N ALA A 202 -13.66 13.56 16.31
CA ALA A 202 -14.88 14.26 15.92
C ALA A 202 -15.18 14.07 14.41
N GLY A 203 -14.17 14.13 13.56
CA GLY A 203 -14.29 13.91 12.13
C GLY A 203 -14.78 12.50 11.81
N LEU A 204 -14.16 11.47 12.36
CA LEU A 204 -14.55 10.06 12.18
C LEU A 204 -16.01 9.83 12.62
N LYS A 205 -16.38 10.35 13.79
CA LYS A 205 -17.76 10.29 14.29
C LYS A 205 -18.75 10.97 13.35
N ASN A 206 -18.42 12.17 12.86
CA ASN A 206 -19.28 12.92 11.92
C ASN A 206 -19.48 12.18 10.59
N LEU A 207 -18.48 11.43 10.14
CA LEU A 207 -18.54 10.62 8.93
C LEU A 207 -19.18 9.25 9.15
N GLY A 208 -19.58 8.90 10.38
CA GLY A 208 -20.25 7.65 10.71
C GLY A 208 -19.30 6.45 10.83
N PHE A 209 -18.03 6.69 11.13
CA PHE A 209 -17.10 5.61 11.43
C PHE A 209 -17.36 5.01 12.81
N GLU A 210 -17.32 3.70 12.87
CA GLU A 210 -17.18 2.94 14.11
C GLU A 210 -15.69 2.87 14.46
N VAL A 211 -15.33 3.37 15.64
CA VAL A 211 -13.95 3.29 16.13
C VAL A 211 -13.89 2.24 17.23
N LYS A 212 -13.18 1.15 16.95
CA LYS A 212 -12.93 0.09 17.95
C LYS A 212 -11.99 0.62 19.05
N LYS A 213 -12.33 0.31 20.30
CA LYS A 213 -11.53 0.67 21.49
C LYS A 213 -10.23 -0.11 21.57
#